data_2909aa83cdaaab5fbb7b9e7441d202fc
#
_entry.id   2909aa83cdaaab5fbb7b9e7441d202fc
#
_cell.length_a   1.000
_cell.length_b   1.000
_cell.length_c   1.000
_cell.angle_alpha   90.00
_cell.angle_beta   90.00
_cell.angle_gamma   90.00
#
_symmetry.space_group_name_H-M   'P 1'
#
loop_
_entity.id
_entity.type
_entity.pdbx_description
1 polymer ?
#
loop_
_entity_poly.entity_id
_entity_poly.type
_entity_poly.pdbx_seq_one_letter_code
_entity_poly.pdbx_strand_id
1 'polypeptide(L)'
;MLTQAPKGTQDMLPANAYRWQSIEETMRRICALAGYREIRTPMFEHTELFQRGVGDTTDVVQKEMYTFNDKGGRSITLKPEGTAGATRAFIEAHLFAEPMPCKMYYVSCPAFRYEKPQSGRLRQFHQNGVEVFGAKDASVDAEIIALALDVLKANGIENLKLAINSIGCPTCRQAYLEKLKEYLQPKLSGLCKTCQERFSRNPLRILDCKEDGEKLTDAPSMLENLCDECAGHFEKLKQYLEAAGISYEIDSRIVRGLDYYTKTVFEIITETENGPLTVCGGGRYDGLVEELGGPATPGIGFGMGVERMIMVQDAQNAAPKAPALYDAFVVTMGDEARLEGMKLVRELRAAGTVSYTHLTLPTTPGV
;
A
#
# COMPACT_ATOMS: atom_id res chain seq x y z
N MET A 1 -1.52 -27.49 -14.49
CA MET A 1 -1.43 -27.37 -15.97
C MET A 1 -0.44 -26.24 -16.26
N LEU A 2 0.52 -26.44 -17.19
CA LEU A 2 1.59 -25.43 -17.45
C LEU A 2 1.07 -24.15 -18.11
N THR A 3 -0.16 -24.14 -18.60
CA THR A 3 -0.80 -23.01 -19.29
C THR A 3 -1.73 -22.20 -18.38
N GLN A 4 -1.60 -22.34 -17.08
CA GLN A 4 -2.38 -21.57 -16.11
C GLN A 4 -1.43 -20.74 -15.23
N ALA A 5 -1.82 -19.50 -14.90
CA ALA A 5 -1.10 -18.67 -13.97
C ALA A 5 -0.99 -19.35 -12.59
N PRO A 6 0.10 -19.16 -11.84
CA PRO A 6 0.24 -19.66 -10.48
C PRO A 6 -0.92 -19.17 -9.59
N LYS A 7 -1.36 -20.02 -8.67
CA LYS A 7 -2.45 -19.69 -7.75
C LYS A 7 -2.15 -18.40 -6.96
N GLY A 8 -3.06 -17.44 -7.02
CA GLY A 8 -2.92 -16.15 -6.34
C GLY A 8 -2.15 -15.10 -7.16
N THR A 9 -1.92 -15.35 -8.44
CA THR A 9 -1.47 -14.36 -9.42
C THR A 9 -2.54 -14.16 -10.48
N GLN A 10 -2.50 -13.04 -11.18
CA GLN A 10 -3.43 -12.74 -12.28
C GLN A 10 -2.73 -11.93 -13.36
N ASP A 11 -3.18 -12.12 -14.61
CA ASP A 11 -2.75 -11.32 -15.75
C ASP A 11 -3.58 -10.04 -15.84
N MET A 12 -2.94 -8.94 -16.20
CA MET A 12 -3.60 -7.70 -16.57
C MET A 12 -3.82 -7.70 -18.10
N LEU A 13 -4.98 -8.20 -18.53
CA LEU A 13 -5.29 -8.34 -19.95
C LEU A 13 -5.57 -6.97 -20.60
N PRO A 14 -5.37 -6.83 -21.93
CA PRO A 14 -5.59 -5.57 -22.64
C PRO A 14 -6.97 -4.95 -22.41
N ALA A 15 -8.00 -5.76 -22.23
CA ALA A 15 -9.36 -5.30 -21.95
C ALA A 15 -9.49 -4.52 -20.62
N ASN A 16 -8.59 -4.73 -19.66
CA ASN A 16 -8.66 -4.16 -18.31
C ASN A 16 -7.45 -3.30 -17.95
N ALA A 17 -6.36 -3.36 -18.74
CA ALA A 17 -5.11 -2.66 -18.43
C ALA A 17 -5.28 -1.13 -18.30
N TYR A 18 -6.22 -0.54 -19.04
CA TYR A 18 -6.53 0.89 -18.97
C TYR A 18 -6.97 1.35 -17.56
N ARG A 19 -7.56 0.48 -16.76
CA ARG A 19 -7.98 0.79 -15.37
C ARG A 19 -6.76 1.00 -14.49
N TRP A 20 -5.74 0.15 -14.66
CA TRP A 20 -4.46 0.28 -13.98
C TRP A 20 -3.75 1.56 -14.37
N GLN A 21 -3.67 1.84 -15.67
CA GLN A 21 -3.09 3.07 -16.21
C GLN A 21 -3.76 4.32 -15.65
N SER A 22 -5.11 4.33 -15.57
CA SER A 22 -5.87 5.44 -14.99
C SER A 22 -5.52 5.69 -13.51
N ILE A 23 -5.41 4.64 -12.71
CA ILE A 23 -5.03 4.72 -11.30
C ILE A 23 -3.58 5.23 -11.18
N GLU A 24 -2.68 4.71 -12.01
CA GLU A 24 -1.27 5.10 -12.04
C GLU A 24 -1.07 6.57 -12.44
N GLU A 25 -1.75 7.02 -13.47
CA GLU A 25 -1.72 8.42 -13.93
C GLU A 25 -2.25 9.36 -12.85
N THR A 26 -3.36 8.99 -12.20
CA THR A 26 -3.93 9.75 -11.09
C THR A 26 -2.95 9.86 -9.94
N MET A 27 -2.31 8.76 -9.53
CA MET A 27 -1.30 8.74 -8.47
C MET A 27 -0.12 9.67 -8.82
N ARG A 28 0.44 9.56 -10.03
CA ARG A 28 1.55 10.43 -10.49
C ARG A 28 1.16 11.91 -10.46
N ARG A 29 -0.02 12.23 -10.96
CA ARG A 29 -0.51 13.61 -11.01
C ARG A 29 -0.69 14.20 -9.61
N ILE A 30 -1.35 13.50 -8.70
CA ILE A 30 -1.61 14.00 -7.34
C ILE A 30 -0.30 14.12 -6.55
N CYS A 31 0.57 13.12 -6.63
CA CYS A 31 1.89 13.16 -5.97
C CYS A 31 2.77 14.30 -6.50
N ALA A 32 2.76 14.56 -7.81
CA ALA A 32 3.53 15.65 -8.41
C ALA A 32 3.04 17.02 -7.91
N LEU A 33 1.72 17.22 -7.75
CA LEU A 33 1.15 18.46 -7.19
C LEU A 33 1.58 18.70 -5.75
N ALA A 34 1.84 17.63 -4.98
CA ALA A 34 2.31 17.70 -3.59
C ALA A 34 3.85 17.69 -3.46
N GLY A 35 4.58 17.74 -4.59
CA GLY A 35 6.04 17.81 -4.62
C GLY A 35 6.77 16.49 -4.38
N TYR A 36 6.09 15.35 -4.54
CA TYR A 36 6.70 14.02 -4.44
C TYR A 36 7.38 13.61 -5.73
N ARG A 37 8.42 12.78 -5.63
CA ARG A 37 9.16 12.23 -6.78
C ARG A 37 9.03 10.71 -6.84
N GLU A 38 8.92 10.16 -8.05
CA GLU A 38 8.78 8.72 -8.23
C GLU A 38 10.08 8.00 -7.90
N ILE A 39 9.98 6.91 -7.14
CA ILE A 39 11.04 5.93 -6.90
C ILE A 39 10.61 4.56 -7.40
N ARG A 40 11.56 3.80 -7.95
CA ARG A 40 11.38 2.41 -8.34
C ARG A 40 12.48 1.57 -7.72
N THR A 41 12.10 0.60 -6.92
CA THR A 41 13.00 -0.32 -6.25
C THR A 41 13.01 -1.70 -6.92
N PRO A 42 14.07 -2.51 -6.78
CA PRO A 42 14.08 -3.89 -7.27
C PRO A 42 12.90 -4.71 -6.76
N MET A 43 12.58 -5.80 -7.46
CA MET A 43 11.52 -6.72 -7.06
C MET A 43 11.94 -7.69 -5.95
N PHE A 44 13.23 -7.85 -5.75
CA PHE A 44 13.80 -8.69 -4.69
C PHE A 44 14.94 -7.95 -3.99
N GLU A 45 15.14 -8.28 -2.74
CA GLU A 45 16.14 -7.69 -1.86
C GLU A 45 16.84 -8.82 -1.08
N HIS A 46 17.91 -8.49 -0.37
CA HIS A 46 18.45 -9.39 0.64
C HIS A 46 17.40 -9.66 1.72
N THR A 47 17.25 -10.93 2.12
CA THR A 47 16.25 -11.35 3.10
C THR A 47 16.36 -10.58 4.41
N GLU A 48 17.58 -10.27 4.83
CA GLU A 48 17.87 -9.51 6.06
C GLU A 48 17.25 -8.13 6.10
N LEU A 49 17.01 -7.49 4.93
CA LEU A 49 16.34 -6.19 4.86
C LEU A 49 14.93 -6.28 5.44
N PHE A 50 14.21 -7.35 5.12
CA PHE A 50 12.85 -7.53 5.61
C PHE A 50 12.82 -8.09 7.04
N GLN A 51 13.76 -8.94 7.41
CA GLN A 51 13.88 -9.45 8.78
C GLN A 51 14.07 -8.31 9.76
N ARG A 52 14.98 -7.38 9.48
CA ARG A 52 15.23 -6.21 10.31
C ARG A 52 14.09 -5.18 10.19
N GLY A 53 13.76 -4.76 8.98
CA GLY A 53 12.86 -3.64 8.76
C GLY A 53 11.39 -3.97 9.04
N VAL A 54 10.91 -5.19 8.68
CA VAL A 54 9.50 -5.58 8.88
C VAL A 54 9.26 -6.18 10.26
N GLY A 55 10.29 -6.78 10.84
CA GLY A 55 10.29 -7.40 12.17
C GLY A 55 10.15 -8.92 12.13
N ASP A 56 11.07 -9.61 12.79
CA ASP A 56 11.13 -11.08 12.85
C ASP A 56 9.89 -11.73 13.47
N THR A 57 9.08 -10.97 14.23
CA THR A 57 7.89 -11.49 14.91
C THR A 57 6.62 -11.41 14.08
N THR A 58 6.68 -10.78 12.91
CA THR A 58 5.51 -10.59 12.05
C THR A 58 5.16 -11.85 11.27
N ASP A 59 3.87 -12.04 10.98
CA ASP A 59 3.41 -13.14 10.12
C ASP A 59 4.04 -13.05 8.71
N VAL A 60 4.30 -11.84 8.23
CA VAL A 60 4.95 -11.58 6.94
C VAL A 60 6.32 -12.26 6.88
N VAL A 61 7.18 -11.99 7.86
CA VAL A 61 8.54 -12.55 7.89
C VAL A 61 8.53 -14.05 8.20
N GLN A 62 7.67 -14.49 9.12
CA GLN A 62 7.64 -15.87 9.58
C GLN A 62 7.04 -16.86 8.57
N LYS A 63 6.02 -16.45 7.78
CA LYS A 63 5.17 -17.37 7.02
C LYS A 63 4.90 -16.96 5.58
N GLU A 64 5.04 -15.66 5.25
CA GLU A 64 4.50 -15.14 3.99
C GLU A 64 5.56 -14.73 2.96
N MET A 65 6.85 -14.67 3.33
CA MET A 65 7.92 -14.31 2.40
C MET A 65 8.21 -15.42 1.40
N TYR A 66 8.45 -15.03 0.14
CA TYR A 66 9.03 -15.88 -0.89
C TYR A 66 10.55 -15.72 -0.87
N THR A 67 11.23 -16.63 -0.17
CA THR A 67 12.68 -16.59 0.04
C THR A 67 13.35 -17.74 -0.68
N PHE A 68 14.49 -17.48 -1.31
CA PHE A 68 15.31 -18.46 -2.01
C PHE A 68 16.78 -18.04 -2.01
N ASN A 69 17.67 -18.99 -2.26
CA ASN A 69 19.09 -18.68 -2.44
C ASN A 69 19.38 -18.41 -3.93
N ASP A 70 20.13 -17.36 -4.20
CA ASP A 70 20.67 -17.12 -5.53
C ASP A 70 21.81 -18.10 -5.85
N LYS A 71 22.35 -18.06 -7.09
CA LYS A 71 23.45 -18.91 -7.50
C LYS A 71 24.75 -18.67 -6.71
N GLY A 72 24.89 -17.53 -6.05
CA GLY A 72 26.00 -17.18 -5.17
C GLY A 72 25.79 -17.59 -3.71
N GLY A 73 24.68 -18.28 -3.39
CA GLY A 73 24.36 -18.74 -2.05
C GLY A 73 23.78 -17.65 -1.12
N ARG A 74 23.45 -16.46 -1.66
CA ARG A 74 22.87 -15.36 -0.87
C ARG A 74 21.37 -15.55 -0.73
N SER A 75 20.85 -15.33 0.49
CA SER A 75 19.41 -15.38 0.73
C SER A 75 18.72 -14.12 0.18
N ILE A 76 17.80 -14.34 -0.74
CA ILE A 76 17.04 -13.31 -1.47
C ILE A 76 15.55 -13.52 -1.23
N THR A 77 14.82 -12.44 -1.08
CA THR A 77 13.36 -12.45 -0.86
C THR A 77 12.65 -11.55 -1.86
N LEU A 78 11.59 -12.05 -2.49
CA LEU A 78 10.67 -11.19 -3.24
C LEU A 78 10.02 -10.21 -2.25
N LYS A 79 10.05 -8.92 -2.55
CA LYS A 79 9.59 -7.88 -1.61
C LYS A 79 8.12 -8.09 -1.21
N PRO A 80 7.82 -8.17 0.10
CA PRO A 80 6.45 -8.32 0.59
C PRO A 80 5.70 -6.98 0.74
N GLU A 81 6.42 -5.85 0.59
CA GLU A 81 5.91 -4.48 0.68
C GLU A 81 6.94 -3.48 0.11
N GLY A 82 6.58 -2.20 -0.04
CA GLY A 82 7.42 -1.20 -0.70
C GLY A 82 8.35 -0.42 0.22
N THR A 83 7.98 -0.22 1.49
CA THR A 83 8.64 0.72 2.43
C THR A 83 10.08 0.36 2.74
N ALA A 84 10.38 -0.92 3.02
CA ALA A 84 11.74 -1.37 3.33
C ALA A 84 12.70 -1.14 2.16
N GLY A 85 12.26 -1.44 0.93
CA GLY A 85 13.04 -1.19 -0.28
C GLY A 85 13.26 0.30 -0.54
N ALA A 86 12.26 1.15 -0.31
CA ALA A 86 12.38 2.60 -0.41
C ALA A 86 13.34 3.16 0.65
N THR A 87 13.25 2.67 1.89
CA THR A 87 14.16 3.04 2.98
C THR A 87 15.62 2.63 2.68
N ARG A 88 15.84 1.42 2.18
CA ARG A 88 17.18 0.98 1.75
C ARG A 88 17.74 1.89 0.65
N ALA A 89 16.90 2.22 -0.36
CA ALA A 89 17.34 3.12 -1.43
C ALA A 89 17.65 4.53 -0.93
N PHE A 90 16.88 5.07 0.03
CA PHE A 90 17.15 6.32 0.70
C PHE A 90 18.51 6.33 1.40
N ILE A 91 18.86 5.23 2.09
CA ILE A 91 20.14 5.08 2.79
C ILE A 91 21.30 4.92 1.79
N GLU A 92 21.17 3.99 0.84
CA GLU A 92 22.24 3.64 -0.12
C GLU A 92 22.61 4.80 -1.03
N ALA A 93 21.61 5.60 -1.46
CA ALA A 93 21.83 6.78 -2.28
C ALA A 93 22.18 8.03 -1.47
N HIS A 94 22.38 7.91 -0.15
CA HIS A 94 22.70 9.02 0.76
C HIS A 94 21.72 10.21 0.66
N LEU A 95 20.43 9.94 0.38
CA LEU A 95 19.42 11.00 0.24
C LEU A 95 19.20 11.78 1.54
N PHE A 96 19.64 11.26 2.68
CA PHE A 96 19.65 11.99 3.96
C PHE A 96 20.61 13.19 3.98
N ALA A 97 21.52 13.30 3.01
CA ALA A 97 22.41 14.46 2.84
C ALA A 97 21.77 15.57 1.98
N GLU A 98 20.65 15.28 1.33
CA GLU A 98 19.88 16.23 0.54
C GLU A 98 18.93 17.07 1.42
N PRO A 99 18.38 18.19 0.91
CA PRO A 99 17.38 18.97 1.65
C PRO A 99 16.17 18.14 2.07
N MET A 100 15.81 18.23 3.35
CA MET A 100 14.66 17.52 3.93
C MET A 100 13.40 18.40 4.00
N PRO A 101 12.21 17.80 3.95
CA PRO A 101 11.92 16.37 3.88
C PRO A 101 12.11 15.78 2.48
N CYS A 102 12.60 14.53 2.42
CA CYS A 102 12.63 13.74 1.19
C CYS A 102 11.28 13.08 0.99
N LYS A 103 10.57 13.46 -0.09
CA LYS A 103 9.21 12.98 -0.43
C LYS A 103 9.26 12.09 -1.66
N MET A 104 8.92 10.82 -1.50
CA MET A 104 8.95 9.82 -2.58
C MET A 104 7.62 9.08 -2.70
N TYR A 105 7.31 8.62 -3.92
CA TYR A 105 6.17 7.73 -4.16
C TYR A 105 6.55 6.62 -5.15
N TYR A 106 5.85 5.51 -5.09
CA TYR A 106 5.94 4.41 -6.04
C TYR A 106 4.55 4.01 -6.54
N VAL A 107 4.52 3.54 -7.79
CA VAL A 107 3.27 3.23 -8.49
C VAL A 107 3.27 1.78 -8.93
N SER A 108 2.15 1.10 -8.71
CA SER A 108 1.94 -0.32 -9.08
C SER A 108 3.16 -1.19 -8.75
N CYS A 109 3.76 -0.93 -7.60
CA CYS A 109 4.93 -1.66 -7.12
C CYS A 109 4.52 -3.09 -6.78
N PRO A 110 5.01 -4.13 -7.49
CA PRO A 110 4.66 -5.50 -7.18
C PRO A 110 5.15 -5.91 -5.80
N ALA A 111 4.28 -6.59 -5.06
CA ALA A 111 4.59 -7.18 -3.76
C ALA A 111 4.11 -8.63 -3.72
N PHE A 112 4.78 -9.45 -2.92
CA PHE A 112 4.62 -10.91 -2.95
C PHE A 112 4.46 -11.44 -1.53
N ARG A 113 3.32 -12.13 -1.26
CA ARG A 113 3.06 -12.77 0.03
C ARG A 113 2.45 -14.14 -0.15
N TYR A 114 3.00 -15.13 0.51
CA TYR A 114 2.46 -16.49 0.50
C TYR A 114 1.25 -16.60 1.42
N GLU A 115 0.14 -16.00 0.97
CA GLU A 115 -1.14 -16.06 1.67
C GLU A 115 -2.12 -17.02 1.00
N LYS A 116 -3.18 -17.40 1.72
CA LYS A 116 -4.33 -18.08 1.13
C LYS A 116 -5.07 -17.07 0.23
N PRO A 117 -5.08 -17.24 -1.10
CA PRO A 117 -5.73 -16.29 -1.99
C PRO A 117 -7.23 -16.20 -1.72
N GLN A 118 -7.70 -14.97 -1.66
CA GLN A 118 -9.13 -14.64 -1.53
C GLN A 118 -9.38 -13.26 -2.19
N SER A 119 -10.62 -12.84 -2.29
CA SER A 119 -10.99 -11.54 -2.84
C SER A 119 -10.20 -10.41 -2.16
N GLY A 120 -9.50 -9.58 -2.93
CA GLY A 120 -8.65 -8.49 -2.44
C GLY A 120 -7.38 -8.91 -1.71
N ARG A 121 -7.02 -10.21 -1.72
CA ARG A 121 -5.75 -10.74 -1.21
C ARG A 121 -5.17 -11.75 -2.17
N LEU A 122 -4.15 -11.34 -2.88
CA LEU A 122 -3.41 -12.16 -3.85
C LEU A 122 -2.01 -12.46 -3.33
N ARG A 123 -1.35 -13.46 -3.91
CA ARG A 123 0.07 -13.76 -3.63
C ARG A 123 1.02 -12.82 -4.32
N GLN A 124 0.65 -12.34 -5.51
CA GLN A 124 1.24 -11.17 -6.14
C GLN A 124 0.17 -10.09 -6.18
N PHE A 125 0.45 -8.94 -5.64
CA PHE A 125 -0.43 -7.77 -5.63
C PHE A 125 0.40 -6.51 -5.88
N HIS A 126 -0.26 -5.39 -6.16
CA HIS A 126 0.41 -4.14 -6.49
C HIS A 126 0.06 -3.06 -5.48
N GLN A 127 1.08 -2.32 -5.09
CA GLN A 127 0.93 -1.20 -4.17
C GLN A 127 1.27 0.12 -4.84
N ASN A 128 0.42 1.12 -4.66
CA ASN A 128 0.79 2.51 -4.73
C ASN A 128 1.19 2.94 -3.31
N GLY A 129 2.26 3.67 -3.16
CA GLY A 129 2.70 4.10 -1.84
C GLY A 129 3.47 5.39 -1.87
N VAL A 130 3.59 5.98 -0.69
CA VAL A 130 4.29 7.23 -0.43
C VAL A 130 5.15 7.07 0.80
N GLU A 131 6.37 7.60 0.74
CA GLU A 131 7.30 7.62 1.87
C GLU A 131 7.88 9.02 2.02
N VAL A 132 7.87 9.55 3.24
CA VAL A 132 8.48 10.83 3.59
C VAL A 132 9.49 10.62 4.70
N PHE A 133 10.72 11.06 4.47
CA PHE A 133 11.81 10.98 5.43
C PHE A 133 12.25 12.36 5.87
N GLY A 134 12.61 12.51 7.16
CA GLY A 134 13.21 13.71 7.71
C GLY A 134 12.24 14.71 8.33
N ALA A 135 10.94 14.40 8.44
CA ALA A 135 9.95 15.29 9.05
C ALA A 135 9.36 14.68 10.33
N LYS A 136 9.47 15.40 11.45
CA LYS A 136 9.01 14.96 12.80
C LYS A 136 7.62 15.46 13.16
N ASP A 137 7.22 16.61 12.62
CA ASP A 137 5.98 17.28 13.01
C ASP A 137 4.73 16.54 12.53
N ALA A 138 3.67 16.56 13.34
CA ALA A 138 2.39 15.91 13.03
C ALA A 138 1.66 16.51 11.83
N SER A 139 2.06 17.70 11.36
CA SER A 139 1.52 18.29 10.12
C SER A 139 1.79 17.42 8.89
N VAL A 140 2.93 16.74 8.86
CA VAL A 140 3.27 15.83 7.76
C VAL A 140 2.41 14.56 7.83
N ASP A 141 2.05 14.12 9.02
CA ASP A 141 1.12 12.98 9.19
C ASP A 141 -0.25 13.34 8.59
N ALA A 142 -0.74 14.55 8.89
CA ALA A 142 -1.98 15.05 8.31
C ALA A 142 -1.89 15.25 6.77
N GLU A 143 -0.77 15.77 6.27
CA GLU A 143 -0.51 15.92 4.82
C GLU A 143 -0.58 14.57 4.10
N ILE A 144 0.07 13.54 4.65
CA ILE A 144 0.08 12.19 4.08
C ILE A 144 -1.30 11.57 4.06
N ILE A 145 -2.07 11.74 5.15
CA ILE A 145 -3.47 11.28 5.21
C ILE A 145 -4.33 12.01 4.17
N ALA A 146 -4.19 13.34 4.07
CA ALA A 146 -4.88 14.14 3.06
C ALA A 146 -4.55 13.67 1.64
N LEU A 147 -3.26 13.48 1.34
CA LEU A 147 -2.80 12.99 0.05
C LEU A 147 -3.40 11.62 -0.29
N ALA A 148 -3.47 10.71 0.68
CA ALA A 148 -4.08 9.39 0.50
C ALA A 148 -5.58 9.51 0.16
N LEU A 149 -6.31 10.36 0.86
CA LEU A 149 -7.73 10.64 0.58
C LEU A 149 -7.92 11.28 -0.80
N ASP A 150 -7.06 12.20 -1.19
CA ASP A 150 -7.11 12.89 -2.49
C ASP A 150 -6.87 11.90 -3.64
N VAL A 151 -5.91 10.97 -3.51
CA VAL A 151 -5.68 9.92 -4.50
C VAL A 151 -6.89 9.01 -4.64
N LEU A 152 -7.51 8.60 -3.54
CA LEU A 152 -8.69 7.74 -3.56
C LEU A 152 -9.89 8.44 -4.19
N LYS A 153 -10.20 9.68 -3.77
CA LYS A 153 -11.30 10.49 -4.30
C LYS A 153 -11.10 10.80 -5.79
N ALA A 154 -9.88 11.14 -6.21
CA ALA A 154 -9.57 11.41 -7.62
C ALA A 154 -9.71 10.16 -8.52
N ASN A 155 -9.69 8.96 -7.93
CA ASN A 155 -10.01 7.70 -8.60
C ASN A 155 -11.50 7.33 -8.51
N GLY A 156 -12.37 8.25 -8.07
CA GLY A 156 -13.81 8.05 -7.95
C GLY A 156 -14.24 7.18 -6.78
N ILE A 157 -13.36 6.92 -5.81
CA ILE A 157 -13.67 6.13 -4.63
C ILE A 157 -14.28 7.06 -3.56
N GLU A 158 -15.50 6.78 -3.20
CA GLU A 158 -16.31 7.57 -2.25
C GLU A 158 -16.58 6.79 -0.94
N ASN A 159 -17.34 7.41 -0.02
CA ASN A 159 -17.72 6.81 1.27
C ASN A 159 -16.52 6.30 2.08
N LEU A 160 -15.46 7.12 2.09
CA LEU A 160 -14.23 6.83 2.80
C LEU A 160 -14.37 7.18 4.28
N LYS A 161 -14.00 6.22 5.16
CA LYS A 161 -13.86 6.42 6.60
C LYS A 161 -12.38 6.40 6.94
N LEU A 162 -11.90 7.46 7.57
CA LEU A 162 -10.55 7.54 8.11
C LEU A 162 -10.56 7.11 9.57
N ALA A 163 -9.85 6.05 9.89
CA ALA A 163 -9.61 5.61 11.26
C ALA A 163 -8.14 5.89 11.63
N ILE A 164 -7.91 6.54 12.76
CA ILE A 164 -6.58 6.90 13.26
C ILE A 164 -6.34 6.32 14.65
N ASN A 165 -5.08 6.04 14.95
CA ASN A 165 -4.63 5.62 16.28
C ASN A 165 -3.19 6.11 16.53
N SER A 166 -2.75 6.05 17.78
CA SER A 166 -1.33 6.15 18.14
C SER A 166 -0.88 4.90 18.87
N ILE A 167 0.17 4.27 18.35
CA ILE A 167 0.81 3.11 19.00
C ILE A 167 2.05 3.51 19.82
N GLY A 168 2.22 4.80 20.07
CA GLY A 168 3.28 5.38 20.88
C GLY A 168 4.70 5.17 20.35
N CYS A 169 5.66 5.69 21.09
CA CYS A 169 7.08 5.42 20.87
C CYS A 169 7.49 4.10 21.56
N PRO A 170 8.73 3.61 21.37
CA PRO A 170 9.22 2.40 22.04
C PRO A 170 9.04 2.42 23.57
N THR A 171 9.25 3.59 24.22
CA THR A 171 9.08 3.75 25.69
C THR A 171 7.62 3.57 26.10
N CYS A 172 6.67 4.24 25.43
CA CYS A 172 5.25 4.05 25.70
C CYS A 172 4.82 2.59 25.49
N ARG A 173 5.32 1.99 24.40
CA ARG A 173 4.97 0.62 24.03
C ARG A 173 5.42 -0.40 25.09
N GLN A 174 6.63 -0.23 25.63
CA GLN A 174 7.11 -1.14 26.66
C GLN A 174 6.20 -1.13 27.89
N ALA A 175 5.88 0.04 28.44
CA ALA A 175 4.99 0.18 29.58
C ALA A 175 3.57 -0.36 29.30
N TYR A 176 3.06 -0.10 28.10
CA TYR A 176 1.75 -0.61 27.68
C TYR A 176 1.72 -2.12 27.54
N LEU A 177 2.77 -2.73 26.98
CA LEU A 177 2.85 -4.18 26.79
C LEU A 177 2.79 -4.95 28.10
N GLU A 178 3.33 -4.42 29.20
CA GLU A 178 3.22 -5.02 30.52
C GLU A 178 1.75 -5.06 30.96
N LYS A 179 1.04 -3.94 30.89
CA LYS A 179 -0.39 -3.86 31.21
C LYS A 179 -1.25 -4.76 30.31
N LEU A 180 -0.94 -4.78 29.02
CA LEU A 180 -1.66 -5.63 28.07
C LEU A 180 -1.46 -7.13 28.38
N LYS A 181 -0.24 -7.53 28.72
CA LYS A 181 0.05 -8.91 29.13
C LYS A 181 -0.67 -9.29 30.41
N GLU A 182 -0.69 -8.43 31.43
CA GLU A 182 -1.46 -8.64 32.67
C GLU A 182 -2.96 -8.84 32.36
N TYR A 183 -3.52 -8.02 31.48
CA TYR A 183 -4.91 -8.14 31.05
C TYR A 183 -5.19 -9.46 30.27
N LEU A 184 -4.28 -9.86 29.38
CA LEU A 184 -4.45 -11.03 28.52
C LEU A 184 -4.17 -12.36 29.23
N GLN A 185 -3.29 -12.39 30.24
CA GLN A 185 -2.84 -13.60 30.93
C GLN A 185 -4.00 -14.50 31.45
N PRO A 186 -5.02 -13.96 32.15
CA PRO A 186 -6.14 -14.78 32.63
C PRO A 186 -7.08 -15.26 31.50
N LYS A 187 -7.05 -14.58 30.34
CA LYS A 187 -7.90 -14.89 29.18
C LYS A 187 -7.23 -15.84 28.18
N LEU A 188 -5.93 -16.06 28.31
CA LEU A 188 -5.06 -16.69 27.31
C LEU A 188 -5.52 -18.08 26.88
N SER A 189 -5.99 -18.92 27.82
CA SER A 189 -6.46 -20.28 27.52
C SER A 189 -7.74 -20.31 26.66
N GLY A 190 -8.51 -19.21 26.63
CA GLY A 190 -9.74 -19.08 25.84
C GLY A 190 -9.53 -18.46 24.46
N LEU A 191 -8.30 -18.03 24.14
CA LEU A 191 -7.96 -17.42 22.86
C LEU A 191 -7.57 -18.50 21.81
N CYS A 192 -7.68 -18.15 20.54
CA CYS A 192 -7.26 -19.03 19.45
C CYS A 192 -5.75 -19.33 19.51
N LYS A 193 -5.32 -20.43 18.89
CA LYS A 193 -3.90 -20.88 18.93
C LYS A 193 -2.93 -19.77 18.46
N THR A 194 -3.29 -19.04 17.41
CA THR A 194 -2.47 -17.94 16.90
C THR A 194 -2.30 -16.84 17.94
N CYS A 195 -3.34 -16.47 18.68
CA CYS A 195 -3.27 -15.49 19.77
C CYS A 195 -2.44 -15.98 20.95
N GLN A 196 -2.52 -17.26 21.28
CA GLN A 196 -1.68 -17.86 22.31
C GLN A 196 -0.18 -17.81 21.92
N GLU A 197 0.17 -18.07 20.67
CA GLU A 197 1.54 -17.92 20.15
C GLU A 197 2.00 -16.46 20.14
N ARG A 198 1.12 -15.53 19.77
CA ARG A 198 1.40 -14.09 19.75
C ARG A 198 1.62 -13.49 21.14
N PHE A 199 1.06 -14.06 22.19
CA PHE A 199 1.17 -13.55 23.55
C PHE A 199 2.61 -13.34 24.01
N SER A 200 3.51 -14.25 23.68
CA SER A 200 4.93 -14.14 24.02
C SER A 200 5.74 -13.27 23.08
N ARG A 201 5.33 -13.19 21.80
CA ARG A 201 6.10 -12.56 20.72
C ARG A 201 5.65 -11.14 20.41
N ASN A 202 4.36 -10.97 20.15
CA ASN A 202 3.77 -9.68 19.77
C ASN A 202 2.31 -9.59 20.27
N PRO A 203 2.08 -9.33 21.56
CA PRO A 203 0.74 -9.31 22.14
C PRO A 203 -0.18 -8.22 21.57
N LEU A 204 0.37 -7.13 20.98
CA LEU A 204 -0.43 -6.11 20.28
C LEU A 204 -1.28 -6.73 19.17
N ARG A 205 -0.74 -7.71 18.44
CA ARG A 205 -1.42 -8.38 17.34
C ARG A 205 -2.60 -9.26 17.76
N ILE A 206 -2.80 -9.46 19.07
CA ILE A 206 -3.97 -10.15 19.59
C ILE A 206 -5.21 -9.26 19.50
N LEU A 207 -5.04 -7.94 19.66
CA LEU A 207 -6.13 -6.95 19.55
C LEU A 207 -6.71 -6.88 18.14
N ASP A 208 -5.88 -7.14 17.11
CA ASP A 208 -6.26 -7.17 15.69
C ASP A 208 -6.68 -8.57 15.20
N CYS A 209 -6.94 -9.51 16.12
CA CYS A 209 -7.35 -10.85 15.73
C CYS A 209 -8.81 -10.89 15.29
N LYS A 210 -9.08 -11.42 14.10
CA LYS A 210 -10.43 -11.55 13.56
C LYS A 210 -11.34 -12.47 14.40
N GLU A 211 -10.75 -13.44 15.12
CA GLU A 211 -11.47 -14.43 15.90
C GLU A 211 -11.67 -13.96 17.34
N ASP A 212 -10.65 -13.32 17.92
CA ASP A 212 -10.62 -12.96 19.34
C ASP A 212 -10.74 -11.46 19.61
N GLY A 213 -10.43 -10.59 18.63
CA GLY A 213 -10.42 -9.14 18.83
C GLY A 213 -11.74 -8.58 19.36
N GLU A 214 -12.87 -9.10 18.88
CA GLU A 214 -14.21 -8.70 19.35
C GLU A 214 -14.49 -9.11 20.80
N LYS A 215 -13.77 -10.09 21.35
CA LYS A 215 -13.88 -10.53 22.75
C LYS A 215 -13.04 -9.68 23.71
N LEU A 216 -12.23 -8.77 23.18
CA LEU A 216 -11.23 -7.99 23.93
C LEU A 216 -11.55 -6.49 23.90
N THR A 217 -12.82 -6.13 23.87
CA THR A 217 -13.29 -4.73 23.79
C THR A 217 -12.95 -3.91 25.04
N ASP A 218 -12.70 -4.58 26.17
CA ASP A 218 -12.31 -4.01 27.47
C ASP A 218 -10.77 -3.97 27.66
N ALA A 219 -9.98 -4.24 26.61
CA ALA A 219 -8.52 -4.17 26.68
C ALA A 219 -8.05 -2.75 26.96
N PRO A 220 -6.97 -2.58 27.75
CA PRO A 220 -6.40 -1.25 28.00
C PRO A 220 -6.06 -0.55 26.67
N SER A 221 -6.35 0.73 26.57
CA SER A 221 -6.05 1.53 25.39
C SER A 221 -4.59 2.00 25.40
N MET A 222 -3.90 1.90 24.25
CA MET A 222 -2.58 2.50 24.09
C MET A 222 -2.62 4.01 24.27
N LEU A 223 -3.72 4.67 23.88
CA LEU A 223 -3.87 6.13 23.99
C LEU A 223 -3.82 6.63 25.45
N GLU A 224 -4.25 5.83 26.41
CA GLU A 224 -4.18 6.15 27.85
C GLU A 224 -2.77 5.94 28.45
N ASN A 225 -1.86 5.38 27.64
CA ASN A 225 -0.51 5.03 28.07
C ASN A 225 0.59 5.75 27.26
N LEU A 226 0.23 6.80 26.54
CA LEU A 226 1.18 7.63 25.80
C LEU A 226 1.98 8.52 26.77
N CYS A 227 3.27 8.74 26.46
CA CYS A 227 4.03 9.80 27.08
C CYS A 227 3.57 11.17 26.55
N ASP A 228 3.95 12.24 27.25
CA ASP A 228 3.56 13.61 26.90
C ASP A 228 3.89 13.98 25.46
N GLU A 229 5.05 13.56 24.95
CA GLU A 229 5.44 13.79 23.54
C GLU A 229 4.49 13.11 22.56
N CYS A 230 4.19 11.82 22.78
CA CYS A 230 3.31 11.06 21.90
C CYS A 230 1.85 11.53 21.99
N ALA A 231 1.39 11.88 23.18
CA ALA A 231 0.06 12.46 23.39
C ALA A 231 -0.07 13.82 22.70
N GLY A 232 0.93 14.69 22.86
CA GLY A 232 1.00 16.00 22.21
C GLY A 232 1.08 15.89 20.68
N HIS A 233 1.81 14.90 20.16
CA HIS A 233 1.88 14.63 18.73
C HIS A 233 0.50 14.20 18.18
N PHE A 234 -0.17 13.29 18.85
CA PHE A 234 -1.49 12.81 18.43
C PHE A 234 -2.56 13.88 18.51
N GLU A 235 -2.49 14.76 19.53
CA GLU A 235 -3.39 15.90 19.65
C GLU A 235 -3.19 16.90 18.51
N LYS A 236 -1.94 17.22 18.16
CA LYS A 236 -1.63 18.07 17.00
C LYS A 236 -2.12 17.46 15.68
N LEU A 237 -1.97 16.14 15.48
CA LEU A 237 -2.51 15.47 14.30
C LEU A 237 -4.01 15.73 14.17
N LYS A 238 -4.79 15.56 15.24
CA LYS A 238 -6.23 15.82 15.23
C LYS A 238 -6.55 17.25 14.83
N GLN A 239 -5.84 18.23 15.43
CA GLN A 239 -5.99 19.65 15.09
C GLN A 239 -5.72 19.94 13.60
N TYR A 240 -4.66 19.34 13.03
CA TYR A 240 -4.35 19.51 11.60
C TYR A 240 -5.40 18.87 10.70
N LEU A 241 -5.91 17.68 11.03
CA LEU A 241 -6.98 17.04 10.27
C LEU A 241 -8.27 17.87 10.32
N GLU A 242 -8.63 18.38 11.49
CA GLU A 242 -9.79 19.28 11.67
C GLU A 242 -9.64 20.58 10.86
N ALA A 243 -8.45 21.20 10.91
CA ALA A 243 -8.14 22.40 10.13
C ALA A 243 -8.21 22.14 8.60
N ALA A 244 -7.87 20.93 8.17
CA ALA A 244 -7.99 20.50 6.77
C ALA A 244 -9.41 20.05 6.38
N GLY A 245 -10.39 20.08 7.31
CA GLY A 245 -11.75 19.63 7.07
C GLY A 245 -11.88 18.13 6.87
N ILE A 246 -10.93 17.33 7.41
CA ILE A 246 -10.89 15.88 7.29
C ILE A 246 -11.53 15.26 8.55
N SER A 247 -12.65 14.58 8.36
CA SER A 247 -13.30 13.82 9.42
C SER A 247 -12.56 12.51 9.67
N TYR A 248 -12.47 12.10 10.93
CA TYR A 248 -11.80 10.89 11.36
C TYR A 248 -12.52 10.22 12.53
N GLU A 249 -12.25 8.95 12.71
CA GLU A 249 -12.64 8.16 13.88
C GLU A 249 -11.36 7.72 14.62
N ILE A 250 -11.39 7.67 15.95
CA ILE A 250 -10.29 7.11 16.74
C ILE A 250 -10.62 5.64 16.99
N ASP A 251 -9.79 4.73 16.44
CA ASP A 251 -9.91 3.29 16.69
C ASP A 251 -8.63 2.77 17.36
N SER A 252 -8.67 2.61 18.67
CA SER A 252 -7.55 2.12 19.48
C SER A 252 -7.13 0.67 19.16
N ARG A 253 -7.92 -0.06 18.36
CA ARG A 253 -7.63 -1.43 17.95
C ARG A 253 -6.78 -1.50 16.68
N ILE A 254 -6.58 -0.38 15.98
CA ILE A 254 -5.69 -0.38 14.81
C ILE A 254 -4.27 -0.66 15.28
N VAL A 255 -3.81 -1.86 14.96
CA VAL A 255 -2.42 -2.31 15.09
C VAL A 255 -1.97 -2.80 13.73
N ARG A 256 -0.98 -2.14 13.14
CA ARG A 256 -0.50 -2.48 11.79
C ARG A 256 0.21 -3.83 11.78
N GLY A 257 0.22 -4.47 10.60
CA GLY A 257 0.81 -5.80 10.40
C GLY A 257 2.34 -5.86 10.41
N LEU A 258 3.02 -4.74 10.62
CA LEU A 258 4.46 -4.58 10.52
C LEU A 258 4.97 -3.90 11.79
N ASP A 259 6.10 -4.35 12.33
CA ASP A 259 6.56 -3.96 13.67
C ASP A 259 7.26 -2.60 13.71
N TYR A 260 7.65 -2.03 12.58
CA TYR A 260 8.38 -0.78 12.50
C TYR A 260 7.54 0.47 12.85
N TYR A 261 6.23 0.38 12.90
CA TYR A 261 5.40 1.55 13.16
C TYR A 261 5.60 2.12 14.56
N THR A 262 5.52 3.47 14.64
CA THR A 262 5.58 4.25 15.86
C THR A 262 4.55 5.38 15.79
N LYS A 263 4.15 5.94 16.94
CA LYS A 263 3.23 7.09 17.01
C LYS A 263 1.98 6.90 16.14
N THR A 264 1.79 7.72 15.12
CA THR A 264 0.61 7.73 14.24
C THR A 264 0.49 6.46 13.40
N VAL A 265 -0.67 5.82 13.43
CA VAL A 265 -1.10 4.82 12.46
C VAL A 265 -2.51 5.15 11.98
N PHE A 266 -2.82 4.80 10.73
CA PHE A 266 -4.14 5.06 10.16
C PHE A 266 -4.55 4.01 9.14
N GLU A 267 -5.85 3.90 8.94
CA GLU A 267 -6.48 3.14 7.88
C GLU A 267 -7.58 3.95 7.22
N ILE A 268 -7.68 3.85 5.89
CA ILE A 268 -8.79 4.37 5.13
C ILE A 268 -9.60 3.19 4.65
N ILE A 269 -10.87 3.18 5.05
CA ILE A 269 -11.78 2.06 4.89
C ILE A 269 -12.98 2.54 4.06
N THR A 270 -13.52 1.67 3.23
CA THR A 270 -14.80 1.86 2.55
C THR A 270 -15.68 0.64 2.73
N GLU A 271 -16.99 0.84 2.68
CA GLU A 271 -17.95 -0.26 2.75
C GLU A 271 -18.11 -0.91 1.37
N THR A 272 -18.17 -2.23 1.36
CA THR A 272 -18.49 -3.03 0.18
C THR A 272 -19.61 -4.00 0.52
N GLU A 273 -20.20 -4.63 -0.47
CA GLU A 273 -21.23 -5.67 -0.27
C GLU A 273 -20.76 -6.83 0.65
N ASN A 274 -19.44 -7.05 0.69
CA ASN A 274 -18.81 -8.07 1.52
C ASN A 274 -18.31 -7.53 2.88
N GLY A 275 -18.73 -6.33 3.27
CA GLY A 275 -18.32 -5.65 4.49
C GLY A 275 -17.20 -4.63 4.29
N PRO A 276 -16.64 -4.11 5.39
CA PRO A 276 -15.61 -3.07 5.35
C PRO A 276 -14.32 -3.58 4.70
N LEU A 277 -13.75 -2.76 3.81
CA LEU A 277 -12.49 -3.04 3.12
C LEU A 277 -11.50 -1.90 3.34
N THR A 278 -10.37 -2.19 3.96
CA THR A 278 -9.24 -1.26 4.06
C THR A 278 -8.58 -1.12 2.69
N VAL A 279 -8.66 0.08 2.10
CA VAL A 279 -8.07 0.40 0.78
C VAL A 279 -6.70 1.04 0.90
N CYS A 280 -6.44 1.75 2.00
CA CYS A 280 -5.16 2.37 2.29
C CYS A 280 -4.82 2.17 3.77
N GLY A 281 -3.55 2.02 4.05
CA GLY A 281 -3.07 2.01 5.42
C GLY A 281 -1.64 2.48 5.53
N GLY A 282 -1.35 3.22 6.57
CA GLY A 282 -0.06 3.84 6.77
C GLY A 282 0.22 4.20 8.21
N GLY A 283 1.27 4.97 8.39
CA GLY A 283 1.70 5.47 9.70
C GLY A 283 3.15 5.85 9.73
N ARG A 284 3.59 6.28 10.90
CA ARG A 284 4.93 6.74 11.19
C ARG A 284 5.85 5.58 11.60
N TYR A 285 7.12 5.66 11.22
CA TYR A 285 8.14 4.64 11.49
C TYR A 285 9.51 5.29 11.75
N ASP A 286 9.58 6.10 12.80
CA ASP A 286 10.74 6.95 13.11
C ASP A 286 12.07 6.19 13.34
N GLY A 287 12.03 4.91 13.70
CA GLY A 287 13.22 4.08 13.93
C GLY A 287 13.74 3.29 12.72
N LEU A 288 12.95 3.16 11.63
CA LEU A 288 13.26 2.22 10.56
C LEU A 288 14.57 2.53 9.84
N VAL A 289 14.86 3.79 9.54
CA VAL A 289 16.10 4.18 8.84
C VAL A 289 17.32 3.80 9.65
N GLU A 290 17.31 4.04 10.98
CA GLU A 290 18.39 3.69 11.88
C GLU A 290 18.56 2.18 12.04
N GLU A 291 17.45 1.44 12.13
CA GLU A 291 17.44 -0.03 12.22
C GLU A 291 18.05 -0.68 10.98
N LEU A 292 17.88 -0.06 9.81
CA LEU A 292 18.46 -0.51 8.55
C LEU A 292 19.90 0.02 8.31
N GLY A 293 20.48 0.73 9.29
CA GLY A 293 21.89 1.16 9.28
C GLY A 293 22.10 2.57 8.73
N GLY A 294 21.06 3.36 8.53
CA GLY A 294 21.15 4.79 8.19
C GLY A 294 21.22 5.69 9.43
N PRO A 295 21.30 7.02 9.24
CA PRO A 295 21.21 7.97 10.34
C PRO A 295 19.79 8.01 10.93
N ALA A 296 19.66 8.37 12.21
CA ALA A 296 18.37 8.54 12.87
C ALA A 296 17.51 9.56 12.10
N THR A 297 16.54 9.07 11.35
CA THR A 297 15.70 9.88 10.44
C THR A 297 14.25 9.44 10.59
N PRO A 298 13.34 10.35 11.00
CA PRO A 298 11.93 10.03 11.11
C PRO A 298 11.34 9.71 9.72
N GLY A 299 10.41 8.79 9.70
CA GLY A 299 9.72 8.38 8.49
C GLY A 299 8.23 8.22 8.67
N ILE A 300 7.47 8.48 7.63
CA ILE A 300 6.03 8.26 7.56
C ILE A 300 5.62 7.93 6.13
N GLY A 301 4.65 7.04 5.96
CA GLY A 301 4.18 6.67 4.64
C GLY A 301 2.85 5.91 4.66
N PHE A 302 2.39 5.56 3.48
CA PHE A 302 1.23 4.67 3.30
C PHE A 302 1.41 3.72 2.12
N GLY A 303 0.63 2.65 2.13
CA GLY A 303 0.43 1.75 1.00
C GLY A 303 -1.04 1.57 0.67
N MET A 304 -1.37 1.63 -0.63
CA MET A 304 -2.69 1.35 -1.19
C MET A 304 -2.61 0.13 -2.08
N GLY A 305 -3.54 -0.82 -1.93
CA GLY A 305 -3.66 -1.96 -2.84
C GLY A 305 -4.39 -1.58 -4.11
N VAL A 306 -3.73 -1.68 -5.28
CA VAL A 306 -4.33 -1.30 -6.57
C VAL A 306 -5.51 -2.20 -6.91
N GLU A 307 -5.39 -3.52 -6.69
CA GLU A 307 -6.48 -4.46 -6.89
C GLU A 307 -7.70 -4.14 -6.02
N ARG A 308 -7.48 -3.69 -4.78
CA ARG A 308 -8.57 -3.27 -3.88
C ARG A 308 -9.24 -1.99 -4.37
N MET A 309 -8.47 -1.03 -4.90
CA MET A 309 -9.03 0.17 -5.52
C MET A 309 -9.93 -0.21 -6.71
N ILE A 310 -9.47 -1.10 -7.58
CA ILE A 310 -10.25 -1.61 -8.74
C ILE A 310 -11.54 -2.30 -8.27
N MET A 311 -11.47 -3.13 -7.24
CA MET A 311 -12.66 -3.80 -6.66
C MET A 311 -13.68 -2.79 -6.12
N VAL A 312 -13.22 -1.74 -5.46
CA VAL A 312 -14.10 -0.68 -4.92
C VAL A 312 -14.71 0.13 -6.06
N GLN A 313 -13.92 0.47 -7.11
CA GLN A 313 -14.45 1.12 -8.30
C GLN A 313 -15.58 0.30 -8.95
N ASP A 314 -15.44 -1.04 -9.00
CA ASP A 314 -16.50 -1.92 -9.50
C ASP A 314 -17.74 -1.88 -8.61
N ALA A 315 -17.56 -1.99 -7.30
CA ALA A 315 -18.66 -1.97 -6.33
C ALA A 315 -19.43 -0.63 -6.33
N GLN A 316 -18.73 0.46 -6.59
CA GLN A 316 -19.29 1.82 -6.60
C GLN A 316 -19.69 2.31 -8.01
N ASN A 317 -19.57 1.48 -9.04
CA ASN A 317 -19.76 1.87 -10.46
C ASN A 317 -18.90 3.09 -10.87
N ALA A 318 -17.71 3.22 -10.30
CA ALA A 318 -16.77 4.32 -10.50
C ALA A 318 -15.61 3.96 -11.46
N ALA A 319 -15.71 2.85 -12.16
CA ALA A 319 -14.69 2.42 -13.11
C ALA A 319 -14.51 3.47 -14.23
N PRO A 320 -13.27 3.80 -14.61
CA PRO A 320 -13.02 4.72 -15.72
C PRO A 320 -13.59 4.13 -17.02
N LYS A 321 -14.00 5.01 -17.96
CA LYS A 321 -14.42 4.55 -19.28
C LYS A 321 -13.24 3.92 -20.02
N ALA A 322 -13.50 2.79 -20.67
CA ALA A 322 -12.53 2.20 -21.59
C ALA A 322 -12.21 3.20 -22.71
N PRO A 323 -10.94 3.41 -23.04
CA PRO A 323 -10.57 4.23 -24.18
C PRO A 323 -11.14 3.62 -25.47
N ALA A 324 -11.45 4.48 -26.44
CA ALA A 324 -11.77 3.99 -27.78
C ALA A 324 -10.58 3.16 -28.30
N LEU A 325 -10.88 2.04 -28.93
CA LEU A 325 -9.82 1.16 -29.48
C LEU A 325 -9.05 1.87 -30.59
N TYR A 326 -9.74 2.70 -31.37
CA TYR A 326 -9.16 3.49 -32.48
C TYR A 326 -10.10 4.65 -32.83
N ASP A 327 -9.51 5.74 -33.30
CA ASP A 327 -10.23 6.90 -33.84
C ASP A 327 -10.54 6.72 -35.34
N ALA A 328 -9.66 5.99 -36.05
CA ALA A 328 -9.79 5.73 -37.49
C ALA A 328 -9.46 4.27 -37.83
N PHE A 329 -10.28 3.68 -38.67
CA PHE A 329 -10.05 2.37 -39.22
C PHE A 329 -9.92 2.44 -40.75
N VAL A 330 -8.74 2.13 -41.29
CA VAL A 330 -8.42 2.22 -42.71
C VAL A 330 -8.58 0.86 -43.36
N VAL A 331 -9.57 0.75 -44.23
CA VAL A 331 -9.83 -0.47 -45.04
C VAL A 331 -9.30 -0.26 -46.43
N THR A 332 -8.52 -1.20 -46.94
CA THR A 332 -7.91 -1.13 -48.28
C THR A 332 -8.27 -2.35 -49.12
N MET A 333 -8.49 -2.15 -50.39
CA MET A 333 -8.74 -3.22 -51.36
C MET A 333 -7.70 -3.15 -52.48
N GLY A 334 -6.95 -4.24 -52.66
CA GLY A 334 -5.87 -4.31 -53.66
C GLY A 334 -4.52 -3.78 -53.16
N ASP A 335 -3.45 -4.11 -53.86
CA ASP A 335 -2.08 -3.87 -53.39
C ASP A 335 -1.69 -2.38 -53.43
N GLU A 336 -2.11 -1.64 -54.43
CA GLU A 336 -1.85 -0.19 -54.54
C GLU A 336 -2.53 0.55 -53.35
N ALA A 337 -3.81 0.23 -53.10
CA ALA A 337 -4.54 0.82 -51.99
C ALA A 337 -3.89 0.49 -50.60
N ARG A 338 -3.29 -0.71 -50.47
CA ARG A 338 -2.58 -1.09 -49.26
C ARG A 338 -1.34 -0.21 -49.03
N LEU A 339 -0.59 0.09 -50.09
CA LEU A 339 0.58 0.99 -50.01
C LEU A 339 0.18 2.40 -49.58
N GLU A 340 -0.88 2.93 -50.15
CA GLU A 340 -1.40 4.26 -49.76
C GLU A 340 -2.03 4.22 -48.35
N GLY A 341 -2.75 3.17 -48.00
CA GLY A 341 -3.28 2.95 -46.66
C GLY A 341 -2.19 2.93 -45.58
N MET A 342 -1.04 2.34 -45.85
CA MET A 342 0.12 2.35 -44.92
C MET A 342 0.68 3.77 -44.73
N LYS A 343 0.77 4.57 -45.79
CA LYS A 343 1.19 5.97 -45.68
C LYS A 343 0.21 6.77 -44.84
N LEU A 344 -1.08 6.67 -45.17
CA LEU A 344 -2.15 7.37 -44.45
C LEU A 344 -2.16 7.01 -42.94
N VAL A 345 -2.07 5.73 -42.58
CA VAL A 345 -2.04 5.31 -41.16
C VAL A 345 -0.82 5.88 -40.45
N ARG A 346 0.34 5.94 -41.12
CA ARG A 346 1.54 6.54 -40.53
C ARG A 346 1.38 8.04 -40.28
N GLU A 347 0.77 8.76 -41.25
CA GLU A 347 0.47 10.19 -41.11
C GLU A 347 -0.54 10.46 -39.99
N LEU A 348 -1.62 9.68 -39.91
CA LEU A 348 -2.60 9.78 -38.81
C LEU A 348 -1.96 9.55 -37.44
N ARG A 349 -1.10 8.55 -37.30
CA ARG A 349 -0.37 8.29 -36.05
C ARG A 349 0.60 9.39 -35.69
N ALA A 350 1.29 9.97 -36.69
CA ALA A 350 2.16 11.13 -36.46
C ALA A 350 1.39 12.38 -36.03
N ALA A 351 0.12 12.48 -36.42
CA ALA A 351 -0.82 13.52 -35.96
C ALA A 351 -1.53 13.18 -34.63
N GLY A 352 -1.15 12.09 -33.94
CA GLY A 352 -1.72 11.70 -32.67
C GLY A 352 -3.04 10.91 -32.75
N THR A 353 -3.49 10.53 -33.96
CA THR A 353 -4.73 9.76 -34.18
C THR A 353 -4.48 8.27 -33.99
N VAL A 354 -5.24 7.61 -33.11
CA VAL A 354 -5.20 6.16 -32.93
C VAL A 354 -5.81 5.52 -34.17
N SER A 355 -4.98 4.95 -35.04
CA SER A 355 -5.40 4.41 -36.33
C SER A 355 -4.97 2.96 -36.49
N TYR A 356 -5.86 2.19 -37.08
CA TYR A 356 -5.67 0.77 -37.34
C TYR A 356 -5.90 0.47 -38.83
N THR A 357 -5.07 -0.39 -39.41
CA THR A 357 -5.28 -0.92 -40.75
C THR A 357 -5.29 -2.44 -40.72
N HIS A 358 -6.28 -3.07 -41.35
CA HIS A 358 -6.36 -4.52 -41.46
C HIS A 358 -6.95 -4.93 -42.82
N LEU A 359 -6.63 -6.13 -43.27
CA LEU A 359 -7.05 -6.66 -44.56
C LEU A 359 -8.52 -7.07 -44.59
N THR A 360 -9.12 -7.31 -43.40
CA THR A 360 -10.53 -7.69 -43.24
C THR A 360 -11.10 -6.95 -42.04
N LEU A 361 -12.36 -6.54 -42.15
CA LEU A 361 -13.11 -6.07 -40.98
C LEU A 361 -13.11 -7.14 -39.88
N PRO A 362 -12.96 -6.77 -38.62
CA PRO A 362 -13.14 -7.74 -37.54
C PRO A 362 -14.55 -8.33 -37.66
N THR A 363 -14.61 -9.65 -37.84
CA THR A 363 -15.88 -10.37 -38.02
C THR A 363 -16.55 -10.68 -36.69
N THR A 364 -15.95 -10.34 -35.59
CA THR A 364 -16.54 -10.49 -34.27
C THR A 364 -16.93 -9.11 -33.74
N PRO A 365 -18.22 -8.86 -33.42
CA PRO A 365 -18.59 -7.70 -32.66
C PRO A 365 -17.88 -7.78 -31.33
N GLY A 366 -17.10 -6.77 -31.00
CA GLY A 366 -16.59 -6.60 -29.64
C GLY A 366 -17.79 -6.48 -28.71
N VAL A 367 -17.94 -7.43 -27.78
CA VAL A 367 -18.86 -7.34 -26.64
C VAL A 367 -18.27 -6.39 -25.62
#